data_3f97d65b5bc07693a1eafc4a2c402879
#
_entry.id   3f97d65b5bc07693a1eafc4a2c402879
#
_cell.length_a   1.000
_cell.length_b   1.000
_cell.length_c   1.000
_cell.angle_alpha   90.00
_cell.angle_beta   90.00
_cell.angle_gamma   90.00
#
_symmetry.space_group_name_H-M   'P 1'
#
loop_
_entity.id
_entity.type
_entity.pdbx_description
1 polymer ?
#
loop_
_entity_poly.entity_id
_entity_poly.type
_entity_poly.pdbx_seq_one_letter_code
_entity_poly.pdbx_strand_id
1 'polypeptide(L)'
;MLILSIYANKVNNFTHITRFLLQKMTKSAIIGEKSVKDTAMKKITSFTIDHLTHPVGVHLSRVDGDIFTYDVRFCRPYRDELLTNGELHSLEHIFATMLRNGKYADKVIYVGPMGCQTGFYVLYRDVEKEQASEDIISTLRSVLSYEGEMPGNSEKECGYCYSLNMDSAKNAVRLFFERLEKKD
;
A
#
# COMPACT_ATOMS: atom_id res chain seq x y z
N MET A 1 16.51 18.66 -70.75
CA MET A 1 15.28 19.31 -70.20
C MET A 1 14.36 18.34 -69.44
N LEU A 2 14.48 17.02 -69.57
CA LEU A 2 13.55 16.04 -68.94
C LEU A 2 13.88 15.74 -67.48
N ILE A 3 15.12 15.87 -67.03
CA ILE A 3 15.56 15.48 -65.64
C ILE A 3 15.12 16.52 -64.60
N LEU A 4 15.07 17.81 -64.94
CA LEU A 4 14.64 18.87 -64.02
C LEU A 4 13.13 18.85 -63.73
N SER A 5 12.31 18.34 -64.68
CA SER A 5 10.86 18.20 -64.50
C SER A 5 10.49 17.09 -63.52
N ILE A 6 11.26 16.01 -63.47
CA ILE A 6 11.02 14.88 -62.58
C ILE A 6 11.39 15.25 -61.13
N TYR A 7 12.44 16.06 -60.95
CA TYR A 7 12.84 16.55 -59.61
C TYR A 7 11.85 17.53 -59.01
N ALA A 8 11.33 18.45 -59.82
CA ALA A 8 10.32 19.43 -59.37
C ALA A 8 9.00 18.75 -58.90
N ASN A 9 8.56 17.69 -59.60
CA ASN A 9 7.36 16.94 -59.22
C ASN A 9 7.56 16.10 -57.95
N LYS A 10 8.76 15.57 -57.69
CA LYS A 10 9.04 14.85 -56.42
C LYS A 10 9.09 15.79 -55.22
N VAL A 11 9.63 17.00 -55.35
CA VAL A 11 9.70 17.99 -54.27
C VAL A 11 8.28 18.52 -53.93
N ASN A 12 7.43 18.78 -54.92
CA ASN A 12 6.06 19.20 -54.67
C ASN A 12 5.18 18.13 -54.00
N ASN A 13 5.36 16.84 -54.32
CA ASN A 13 4.64 15.76 -53.65
C ASN A 13 5.11 15.58 -52.20
N PHE A 14 6.40 15.80 -51.89
CA PHE A 14 6.91 15.70 -50.54
C PHE A 14 6.38 16.80 -49.61
N THR A 15 6.27 18.02 -50.13
CA THR A 15 5.66 19.17 -49.39
C THR A 15 4.15 19.00 -49.18
N HIS A 16 3.43 18.36 -50.10
CA HIS A 16 2.01 18.06 -49.91
C HIS A 16 1.76 16.98 -48.85
N ILE A 17 2.57 15.93 -48.83
CA ILE A 17 2.46 14.84 -47.86
C ILE A 17 2.83 15.35 -46.45
N THR A 18 3.90 16.12 -46.31
CA THR A 18 4.28 16.70 -45.01
C THR A 18 3.24 17.71 -44.50
N ARG A 19 2.65 18.52 -45.39
CA ARG A 19 1.58 19.47 -45.04
C ARG A 19 0.29 18.74 -44.61
N PHE A 20 -0.05 17.61 -45.27
CA PHE A 20 -1.20 16.78 -44.91
C PHE A 20 -1.02 16.04 -43.60
N LEU A 21 0.20 15.55 -43.31
CA LEU A 21 0.55 14.90 -42.04
C LEU A 21 0.58 15.90 -40.87
N LEU A 22 1.15 17.11 -41.09
CA LEU A 22 1.10 18.17 -40.08
C LEU A 22 -0.34 18.62 -39.80
N GLN A 23 -1.20 18.69 -40.81
CA GLN A 23 -2.60 19.10 -40.65
C GLN A 23 -3.46 18.01 -39.97
N LYS A 24 -3.11 16.74 -40.15
CA LYS A 24 -3.69 15.63 -39.36
C LYS A 24 -3.20 15.61 -37.91
N MET A 25 -1.91 15.87 -37.69
CA MET A 25 -1.34 15.93 -36.32
C MET A 25 -1.91 17.10 -35.52
N THR A 26 -2.10 18.27 -36.13
CA THR A 26 -2.74 19.42 -35.47
C THR A 26 -4.24 19.23 -35.24
N LYS A 27 -4.96 18.50 -36.10
CA LYS A 27 -6.36 18.12 -35.83
C LYS A 27 -6.49 17.02 -34.77
N SER A 28 -5.53 16.08 -34.67
CA SER A 28 -5.52 15.06 -33.62
C SER A 28 -5.12 15.63 -32.25
N ALA A 29 -4.32 16.69 -32.22
CA ALA A 29 -3.94 17.40 -30.98
C ALA A 29 -5.05 18.30 -30.43
N ILE A 30 -6.10 18.59 -31.22
CA ILE A 30 -7.27 19.40 -30.79
C ILE A 30 -8.41 18.50 -30.26
N ILE A 31 -8.31 17.15 -30.45
CA ILE A 31 -9.30 16.25 -29.87
C ILE A 31 -8.80 15.82 -28.50
N GLY A 32 -9.12 16.64 -27.51
CA GLY A 32 -9.24 16.21 -26.11
C GLY A 32 -8.03 16.32 -25.23
N GLU A 33 -7.41 17.48 -25.11
CA GLU A 33 -7.09 17.92 -23.75
C GLU A 33 -8.41 18.26 -23.03
N LYS A 34 -9.18 17.24 -22.67
CA LYS A 34 -10.04 17.37 -21.51
C LYS A 34 -9.10 17.60 -20.34
N SER A 35 -8.90 18.86 -20.01
CA SER A 35 -8.27 19.30 -18.79
C SER A 35 -8.79 18.43 -17.65
N VAL A 36 -7.88 17.65 -17.04
CA VAL A 36 -8.14 16.92 -15.79
C VAL A 36 -8.41 17.91 -14.64
N LYS A 37 -8.67 19.16 -14.96
CA LYS A 37 -8.74 20.30 -14.03
C LYS A 37 -10.02 20.41 -13.22
N ASP A 38 -11.04 19.53 -13.37
CA ASP A 38 -12.29 19.79 -12.63
C ASP A 38 -13.17 18.56 -12.31
N THR A 39 -12.59 17.40 -12.14
CA THR A 39 -13.28 16.38 -11.35
C THR A 39 -12.67 16.40 -9.95
N ALA A 40 -13.29 17.17 -9.04
CA ALA A 40 -13.00 17.08 -7.63
C ALA A 40 -13.11 15.60 -7.22
N MET A 41 -11.96 14.94 -6.99
CA MET A 41 -11.92 13.54 -6.62
C MET A 41 -12.67 13.38 -5.29
N LYS A 42 -13.57 12.39 -5.22
CA LYS A 42 -14.28 12.08 -3.97
C LYS A 42 -13.26 11.65 -2.91
N LYS A 43 -13.33 12.28 -1.74
CA LYS A 43 -12.48 11.92 -0.60
C LYS A 43 -12.73 10.46 -0.20
N ILE A 44 -11.67 9.66 -0.11
CA ILE A 44 -11.77 8.26 0.30
C ILE A 44 -11.91 8.14 1.83
N THR A 45 -12.46 7.03 2.32
CA THR A 45 -12.78 6.82 3.73
C THR A 45 -11.57 7.00 4.65
N SER A 46 -10.39 6.49 4.27
CA SER A 46 -9.16 6.64 5.06
C SER A 46 -8.73 8.09 5.28
N PHE A 47 -9.15 9.03 4.40
CA PHE A 47 -8.86 10.45 4.56
C PHE A 47 -9.93 11.19 5.38
N THR A 48 -10.96 10.49 5.87
CA THR A 48 -11.98 11.08 6.76
C THR A 48 -11.67 10.86 8.24
N ILE A 49 -10.69 9.99 8.54
CA ILE A 49 -10.25 9.74 9.92
C ILE A 49 -9.40 10.94 10.38
N ASP A 50 -9.66 11.42 11.58
CA ASP A 50 -8.80 12.43 12.22
C ASP A 50 -7.53 11.75 12.78
N HIS A 51 -6.44 11.88 12.06
CA HIS A 51 -5.14 11.28 12.43
C HIS A 51 -4.48 11.96 13.64
N LEU A 52 -4.93 13.13 14.09
CA LEU A 52 -4.40 13.81 15.27
C LEU A 52 -4.90 13.18 16.57
N THR A 53 -6.07 12.54 16.50
CA THR A 53 -6.76 11.95 17.68
C THR A 53 -6.87 10.43 17.59
N HIS A 54 -6.47 9.81 16.46
CA HIS A 54 -6.61 8.38 16.25
C HIS A 54 -5.64 7.59 17.16
N PRO A 55 -6.15 6.78 18.11
CA PRO A 55 -5.31 6.12 19.12
C PRO A 55 -4.59 4.88 18.58
N VAL A 56 -3.58 4.43 19.31
CA VAL A 56 -2.97 3.11 19.11
C VAL A 56 -3.99 2.00 19.42
N GLY A 57 -3.98 0.92 18.65
CA GLY A 57 -4.91 -0.21 18.84
C GLY A 57 -5.40 -0.83 17.55
N VAL A 58 -6.48 -1.61 17.66
CA VAL A 58 -7.15 -2.28 16.53
C VAL A 58 -8.50 -1.62 16.28
N HIS A 59 -8.69 -1.07 15.09
CA HIS A 59 -9.88 -0.31 14.72
C HIS A 59 -10.52 -0.87 13.45
N LEU A 60 -11.84 -1.04 13.44
CA LEU A 60 -12.55 -1.34 12.22
C LEU A 60 -12.53 -0.10 11.31
N SER A 61 -11.85 -0.21 10.18
CA SER A 61 -11.68 0.88 9.21
C SER A 61 -12.80 0.90 8.17
N ARG A 62 -13.12 -0.28 7.60
CA ARG A 62 -14.11 -0.40 6.53
C ARG A 62 -14.68 -1.82 6.44
N VAL A 63 -15.93 -1.90 5.93
CA VAL A 63 -16.57 -3.18 5.58
C VAL A 63 -16.99 -3.12 4.11
N ASP A 64 -16.58 -4.10 3.34
CA ASP A 64 -16.92 -4.27 1.92
C ASP A 64 -17.55 -5.67 1.72
N GLY A 65 -18.87 -5.74 1.82
CA GLY A 65 -19.59 -7.02 1.80
C GLY A 65 -19.21 -7.88 3.00
N ASP A 66 -18.56 -9.02 2.75
CA ASP A 66 -18.06 -9.95 3.76
C ASP A 66 -16.59 -9.67 4.19
N ILE A 67 -15.98 -8.62 3.66
CA ILE A 67 -14.58 -8.26 3.95
C ILE A 67 -14.52 -7.12 4.95
N PHE A 68 -13.85 -7.37 6.06
CA PHE A 68 -13.60 -6.43 7.16
C PHE A 68 -12.15 -5.98 7.11
N THR A 69 -11.92 -4.67 6.97
CA THR A 69 -10.58 -4.06 6.99
C THR A 69 -10.32 -3.45 8.37
N TYR A 70 -9.29 -3.94 9.03
CA TYR A 70 -8.83 -3.44 10.32
C TYR A 70 -7.57 -2.59 10.19
N ASP A 71 -7.60 -1.41 10.80
CA ASP A 71 -6.44 -0.55 11.04
C ASP A 71 -5.80 -1.00 12.36
N VAL A 72 -4.61 -1.59 12.26
CA VAL A 72 -3.80 -1.95 13.41
C VAL A 72 -2.77 -0.84 13.61
N ARG A 73 -3.11 0.11 14.46
CA ARG A 73 -2.37 1.35 14.66
C ARG A 73 -1.28 1.17 15.70
N PHE A 74 -0.02 1.24 15.28
CA PHE A 74 1.18 1.06 16.11
C PHE A 74 1.69 2.36 16.74
N CYS A 75 1.49 3.47 16.07
CA CYS A 75 1.91 4.78 16.54
C CYS A 75 0.90 5.87 16.21
N ARG A 76 0.79 6.85 17.10
CA ARG A 76 -0.03 8.03 16.89
C ARG A 76 0.69 8.95 15.91
N PRO A 77 0.07 9.26 14.76
CA PRO A 77 0.66 10.19 13.80
C PRO A 77 1.07 11.51 14.47
N TYR A 78 2.22 12.05 14.08
CA TYR A 78 2.78 13.32 14.56
C TYR A 78 3.14 13.39 16.06
N ARG A 79 2.90 12.34 16.85
CA ARG A 79 3.20 12.29 18.30
C ARG A 79 4.24 11.24 18.66
N ASP A 80 4.13 10.06 18.05
CA ASP A 80 5.05 8.94 18.30
C ASP A 80 6.07 8.83 17.17
N GLU A 81 7.22 8.22 17.45
CA GLU A 81 8.15 7.81 16.42
C GLU A 81 7.53 6.78 15.49
N LEU A 82 7.70 6.97 14.19
CA LEU A 82 7.17 6.08 13.17
C LEU A 82 7.97 4.79 13.10
N LEU A 83 7.35 3.71 12.62
CA LEU A 83 8.05 2.48 12.33
C LEU A 83 9.02 2.68 11.16
N THR A 84 10.22 2.14 11.27
CA THR A 84 11.17 2.11 10.16
C THR A 84 10.72 1.11 9.08
N ASN A 85 11.24 1.24 7.86
CA ASN A 85 10.96 0.28 6.80
C ASN A 85 11.42 -1.14 7.17
N GLY A 86 12.52 -1.28 7.90
CA GLY A 86 13.02 -2.57 8.38
C GLY A 86 12.08 -3.22 9.40
N GLU A 87 11.55 -2.44 10.35
CA GLU A 87 10.55 -2.92 11.33
C GLU A 87 9.25 -3.32 10.63
N LEU A 88 8.75 -2.49 9.71
CA LEU A 88 7.54 -2.80 8.94
C LEU A 88 7.69 -4.10 8.15
N HIS A 89 8.77 -4.23 7.38
CA HIS A 89 9.01 -5.40 6.55
C HIS A 89 9.20 -6.67 7.39
N SER A 90 9.98 -6.59 8.46
CA SER A 90 10.20 -7.72 9.36
C SER A 90 8.91 -8.15 10.06
N LEU A 91 8.14 -7.18 10.55
CA LEU A 91 6.87 -7.46 11.20
C LEU A 91 5.83 -7.97 10.21
N GLU A 92 5.79 -7.47 8.97
CA GLU A 92 4.92 -8.00 7.93
C GLU A 92 5.12 -9.51 7.76
N HIS A 93 6.37 -9.98 7.61
CA HIS A 93 6.69 -11.38 7.42
C HIS A 93 6.22 -12.27 8.57
N ILE A 94 6.60 -11.93 9.80
CA ILE A 94 6.26 -12.78 10.96
C ILE A 94 4.77 -12.67 11.32
N PHE A 95 4.19 -11.49 11.30
CA PHE A 95 2.80 -11.26 11.66
C PHE A 95 1.83 -11.88 10.65
N ALA A 96 2.08 -11.69 9.34
CA ALA A 96 1.27 -12.33 8.30
C ALA A 96 1.37 -13.85 8.35
N THR A 97 2.56 -14.39 8.60
CA THR A 97 2.77 -15.85 8.75
C THR A 97 1.98 -16.38 9.94
N MET A 98 2.07 -15.74 11.10
CA MET A 98 1.37 -16.21 12.31
C MET A 98 -0.15 -16.13 12.16
N LEU A 99 -0.70 -15.03 11.62
CA LEU A 99 -2.14 -14.91 11.37
C LEU A 99 -2.65 -15.99 10.41
N ARG A 100 -1.90 -16.27 9.32
CA ARG A 100 -2.25 -17.32 8.35
C ARG A 100 -2.02 -18.75 8.84
N ASN A 101 -1.46 -18.93 10.02
CA ASN A 101 -1.34 -20.21 10.72
C ASN A 101 -2.12 -20.23 12.05
N GLY A 102 -2.89 -19.17 12.33
CA GLY A 102 -3.65 -18.99 13.56
C GLY A 102 -5.10 -19.48 13.48
N LYS A 103 -5.89 -19.04 14.45
CA LYS A 103 -7.31 -19.43 14.63
C LYS A 103 -8.20 -19.12 13.43
N TYR A 104 -7.94 -18.02 12.75
CA TYR A 104 -8.72 -17.57 11.58
C TYR A 104 -7.91 -17.63 10.28
N ALA A 105 -6.98 -18.58 10.16
CA ALA A 105 -6.05 -18.70 9.00
C ALA A 105 -6.76 -18.62 7.65
N ASP A 106 -7.86 -19.37 7.47
CA ASP A 106 -8.64 -19.43 6.23
C ASP A 106 -9.45 -18.15 5.96
N LYS A 107 -9.55 -17.26 6.93
CA LYS A 107 -10.29 -16.00 6.83
C LYS A 107 -9.39 -14.79 6.64
N VAL A 108 -8.08 -14.92 6.83
CA VAL A 108 -7.11 -13.83 6.59
C VAL A 108 -6.92 -13.64 5.10
N ILE A 109 -7.37 -12.51 4.57
CA ILE A 109 -7.24 -12.16 3.16
C ILE A 109 -5.89 -11.48 2.91
N TYR A 110 -5.57 -10.48 3.73
CA TYR A 110 -4.36 -9.67 3.55
C TYR A 110 -3.83 -9.11 4.85
N VAL A 111 -2.52 -9.03 4.94
CA VAL A 111 -1.79 -8.29 5.99
C VAL A 111 -0.73 -7.46 5.29
N GLY A 112 -0.68 -6.17 5.54
CA GLY A 112 0.34 -5.34 4.92
C GLY A 112 0.51 -3.99 5.61
N PRO A 113 1.73 -3.42 5.54
CA PRO A 113 2.07 -2.16 6.18
C PRO A 113 1.40 -0.97 5.51
N MET A 114 1.12 0.04 6.31
CA MET A 114 0.67 1.34 5.81
C MET A 114 1.86 2.15 5.29
N GLY A 115 1.72 2.76 4.12
CA GLY A 115 2.76 3.61 3.54
C GLY A 115 3.16 4.82 4.39
N CYS A 116 2.32 5.23 5.35
CA CYS A 116 2.61 6.28 6.32
C CYS A 116 3.42 5.78 7.54
N GLN A 117 3.81 4.51 7.59
CA GLN A 117 4.64 3.91 8.64
C GLN A 117 4.01 3.92 10.04
N THR A 118 2.69 4.03 10.14
CA THR A 118 2.00 4.13 11.43
C THR A 118 1.36 2.83 11.89
N GLY A 119 1.39 1.77 11.07
CA GLY A 119 0.78 0.49 11.39
C GLY A 119 0.52 -0.38 10.17
N PHE A 120 -0.46 -1.27 10.30
CA PHE A 120 -0.82 -2.28 9.31
C PHE A 120 -2.31 -2.26 9.00
N TYR A 121 -2.66 -2.69 7.78
CA TYR A 121 -4.00 -3.16 7.49
C TYR A 121 -4.04 -4.69 7.55
N VAL A 122 -5.07 -5.20 8.23
CA VAL A 122 -5.41 -6.62 8.25
C VAL A 122 -6.83 -6.76 7.70
N LEU A 123 -6.99 -7.58 6.68
CA LEU A 123 -8.28 -7.87 6.06
C LEU A 123 -8.71 -9.29 6.39
N TYR A 124 -9.91 -9.41 6.93
CA TYR A 124 -10.55 -10.69 7.19
C TYR A 124 -11.85 -10.85 6.40
N ARG A 125 -12.21 -12.09 6.13
CA ARG A 125 -13.53 -12.48 5.64
C ARG A 125 -14.39 -12.96 6.82
N ASP A 126 -15.58 -12.37 7.02
CA ASP A 126 -16.54 -12.76 8.05
C ASP A 126 -15.91 -12.92 9.46
N VAL A 127 -15.08 -11.97 9.89
CA VAL A 127 -14.56 -11.90 11.26
C VAL A 127 -14.85 -10.52 11.81
N GLU A 128 -15.72 -10.47 12.80
CA GLU A 128 -16.16 -9.22 13.43
C GLU A 128 -15.11 -8.62 14.36
N LYS A 129 -15.32 -7.38 14.77
CA LYS A 129 -14.34 -6.54 15.46
C LYS A 129 -13.74 -7.17 16.70
N GLU A 130 -14.56 -7.76 17.56
CA GLU A 130 -14.13 -8.34 18.84
C GLU A 130 -13.22 -9.54 18.59
N GLN A 131 -13.60 -10.41 17.68
CA GLN A 131 -12.84 -11.61 17.29
C GLN A 131 -11.53 -11.24 16.59
N ALA A 132 -11.58 -10.29 15.65
CA ALA A 132 -10.39 -9.82 14.94
C ALA A 132 -9.41 -9.12 15.88
N SER A 133 -9.91 -8.31 16.81
CA SER A 133 -9.08 -7.64 17.82
C SER A 133 -8.38 -8.63 18.72
N GLU A 134 -9.08 -9.66 19.20
CA GLU A 134 -8.51 -10.74 20.02
C GLU A 134 -7.43 -11.51 19.26
N ASP A 135 -7.71 -11.90 18.00
CA ASP A 135 -6.77 -12.65 17.15
C ASP A 135 -5.51 -11.83 16.84
N ILE A 136 -5.66 -10.58 16.45
CA ILE A 136 -4.57 -9.67 16.16
C ILE A 136 -3.69 -9.45 17.39
N ILE A 137 -4.29 -9.12 18.54
CA ILE A 137 -3.56 -8.83 19.78
C ILE A 137 -2.85 -10.08 20.30
N SER A 138 -3.51 -11.25 20.28
CA SER A 138 -2.89 -12.51 20.70
C SER A 138 -1.74 -12.92 19.79
N THR A 139 -1.89 -12.72 18.48
CA THR A 139 -0.84 -12.98 17.50
C THR A 139 0.36 -12.05 17.72
N LEU A 140 0.14 -10.75 17.92
CA LEU A 140 1.22 -9.81 18.23
C LEU A 140 1.95 -10.19 19.53
N ARG A 141 1.24 -10.65 20.57
CA ARG A 141 1.89 -11.18 21.79
C ARG A 141 2.76 -12.40 21.49
N SER A 142 2.31 -13.29 20.60
CA SER A 142 3.06 -14.48 20.20
C SER A 142 4.35 -14.13 19.44
N VAL A 143 4.40 -13.01 18.71
CA VAL A 143 5.65 -12.52 18.09
C VAL A 143 6.73 -12.27 19.12
N LEU A 144 6.39 -11.74 20.29
CA LEU A 144 7.38 -11.45 21.36
C LEU A 144 8.08 -12.70 21.89
N SER A 145 7.37 -13.81 21.98
CA SER A 145 7.88 -15.11 22.48
C SER A 145 8.38 -16.04 21.36
N TYR A 146 8.33 -15.63 20.12
CA TYR A 146 8.77 -16.46 19.01
C TYR A 146 10.30 -16.59 18.98
N GLU A 147 10.81 -17.84 18.93
CA GLU A 147 12.25 -18.15 18.93
C GLU A 147 12.70 -18.85 17.64
N GLY A 148 11.79 -18.98 16.65
CA GLY A 148 12.11 -19.57 15.36
C GLY A 148 12.83 -18.60 14.41
N GLU A 149 13.18 -19.11 13.24
CA GLU A 149 13.77 -18.29 12.16
C GLU A 149 12.74 -17.32 11.59
N MET A 150 13.24 -16.20 11.03
CA MET A 150 12.40 -15.23 10.32
C MET A 150 11.75 -15.90 9.10
N PRO A 151 10.41 -15.93 9.00
CA PRO A 151 9.73 -16.51 7.83
C PRO A 151 10.10 -15.76 6.53
N GLY A 152 10.29 -16.51 5.44
CA GLY A 152 10.58 -15.95 4.14
C GLY A 152 11.94 -15.25 4.04
N ASN A 153 12.92 -15.61 4.85
CA ASN A 153 14.24 -15.00 4.90
C ASN A 153 15.21 -15.59 3.84
N SER A 154 14.76 -15.59 2.59
CA SER A 154 15.61 -15.99 1.47
C SER A 154 15.27 -15.18 0.20
N GLU A 155 16.24 -15.07 -0.71
CA GLU A 155 16.07 -14.39 -2.00
C GLU A 155 15.01 -15.04 -2.90
N LYS A 156 14.61 -16.28 -2.62
CA LYS A 156 13.54 -16.99 -3.34
C LYS A 156 12.15 -16.60 -2.83
N GLU A 157 12.05 -16.25 -1.56
CA GLU A 157 10.78 -16.04 -0.86
C GLU A 157 10.45 -14.56 -0.68
N CYS A 158 11.48 -13.69 -0.67
CA CYS A 158 11.33 -12.27 -0.42
C CYS A 158 12.07 -11.46 -1.48
N GLY A 159 11.47 -10.38 -1.95
CA GLY A 159 12.09 -9.45 -2.91
C GLY A 159 13.33 -8.73 -2.36
N TYR A 160 13.46 -8.60 -1.03
CA TYR A 160 14.63 -8.00 -0.37
C TYR A 160 14.79 -8.49 1.08
N CYS A 161 15.20 -9.73 1.25
CA CYS A 161 15.31 -10.38 2.58
C CYS A 161 16.37 -9.76 3.50
N TYR A 162 17.35 -9.03 2.97
CA TYR A 162 18.45 -8.44 3.73
C TYR A 162 18.01 -7.37 4.76
N SER A 163 16.79 -6.85 4.67
CA SER A 163 16.24 -5.92 5.66
C SER A 163 15.46 -6.63 6.77
N LEU A 164 15.28 -7.95 6.70
CA LEU A 164 14.53 -8.71 7.69
C LEU A 164 15.34 -8.92 8.96
N ASN A 165 14.75 -8.61 10.11
CA ASN A 165 15.37 -8.76 11.41
C ASN A 165 14.31 -9.03 12.48
N MET A 166 14.41 -10.16 13.19
CA MET A 166 13.44 -10.58 14.20
C MET A 166 13.40 -9.63 15.41
N ASP A 167 14.55 -9.11 15.84
CA ASP A 167 14.61 -8.17 16.96
C ASP A 167 13.93 -6.86 16.64
N SER A 168 14.02 -6.39 15.38
CA SER A 168 13.29 -5.22 14.89
C SER A 168 11.78 -5.45 14.93
N ALA A 169 11.31 -6.61 14.48
CA ALA A 169 9.88 -6.96 14.55
C ALA A 169 9.40 -7.01 16.02
N LYS A 170 10.16 -7.68 16.91
CA LYS A 170 9.84 -7.75 18.35
C LYS A 170 9.87 -6.37 19.00
N ASN A 171 10.80 -5.48 18.59
CA ASN A 171 10.86 -4.12 19.10
C ASN A 171 9.61 -3.33 18.73
N ALA A 172 9.18 -3.36 17.46
CA ALA A 172 7.95 -2.72 17.02
C ALA A 172 6.73 -3.17 17.83
N VAL A 173 6.64 -4.49 18.11
CA VAL A 173 5.53 -5.04 18.93
C VAL A 173 5.63 -4.61 20.39
N ARG A 174 6.83 -4.54 20.98
CA ARG A 174 7.00 -4.00 22.36
C ARG A 174 6.48 -2.56 22.46
N LEU A 175 6.92 -1.71 21.53
CA LEU A 175 6.48 -0.31 21.46
C LEU A 175 4.97 -0.19 21.25
N PHE A 176 4.36 -1.09 20.47
CA PHE A 176 2.90 -1.13 20.31
C PHE A 176 2.20 -1.34 21.65
N PHE A 177 2.60 -2.37 22.43
CA PHE A 177 1.97 -2.65 23.73
C PHE A 177 2.25 -1.56 24.77
N GLU A 178 3.45 -0.99 24.80
CA GLU A 178 3.78 0.14 25.68
C GLU A 178 2.89 1.37 25.40
N ARG A 179 2.60 1.63 24.12
CA ARG A 179 1.75 2.75 23.70
C ARG A 179 0.27 2.45 23.91
N LEU A 180 -0.15 1.19 23.74
CA LEU A 180 -1.51 0.74 23.99
C LEU A 180 -1.89 0.86 25.47
N GLU A 181 -0.95 0.65 26.40
CA GLU A 181 -1.14 0.76 27.85
C GLU A 181 -1.14 2.22 28.35
N LYS A 182 -0.47 3.14 27.64
CA LYS A 182 -0.49 4.57 27.94
C LYS A 182 -1.85 5.14 27.50
N LYS A 183 -2.82 5.14 28.44
CA LYS A 183 -4.04 5.91 28.26
C LYS A 183 -3.68 7.39 28.30
N ASP A 184 -4.04 8.15 27.24
CA ASP A 184 -3.97 9.61 27.23
C ASP A 184 -4.90 10.22 28.29
#